data_8a179a10705fe70a96a59f61233ae406
#
_entry.id   8a179a10705fe70a96a59f61233ae406
#
_cell.length_a   1.000
_cell.length_b   1.000
_cell.length_c   1.000
_cell.angle_alpha   90.00
_cell.angle_beta   90.00
_cell.angle_gamma   90.00
#
_symmetry.space_group_name_H-M   'P 1'
#
loop_
_entity.id
_entity.type
_entity.pdbx_description
1 polymer ?
#
loop_
_entity_poly.entity_id
_entity_poly.type
_entity_poly.pdbx_seq_one_letter_code
_entity_poly.pdbx_strand_id
1 'polypeptide(L)'
;EGKLNHNTLVVTVMSNLGLKLALKDMGISTVQTSVGDRYVLEEMLRGDYSLGGEQSGHVINREFATTGDGTLTALTLCREVVREGKKLSQMAADFPQLPQCLVNVPNVDKMAAK
;
A
#
# COMPACT_ATOMS: atom_id res chain seq x y z
N GLU A 1 -4.73 -11.31 10.55
CA GLU A 1 -5.65 -11.55 11.68
C GLU A 1 -7.15 -11.36 11.33
N GLY A 2 -7.54 -11.52 10.06
CA GLY A 2 -8.93 -11.52 9.63
C GLY A 2 -9.63 -10.15 9.60
N LYS A 3 -8.88 -9.05 9.76
CA LYS A 3 -9.43 -7.68 9.72
C LYS A 3 -9.31 -6.99 8.36
N LEU A 4 -8.62 -7.61 7.42
CA LEU A 4 -8.44 -7.07 6.08
C LEU A 4 -9.58 -7.53 5.18
N ASN A 5 -10.49 -6.63 4.85
CA ASN A 5 -11.64 -6.96 4.00
C ASN A 5 -11.19 -7.59 2.69
N HIS A 6 -11.83 -8.68 2.31
CA HIS A 6 -11.50 -9.48 1.11
C HIS A 6 -10.04 -9.95 1.05
N ASN A 7 -9.32 -9.92 2.19
CA ASN A 7 -7.90 -10.24 2.28
C ASN A 7 -7.06 -9.50 1.23
N THR A 8 -7.38 -8.22 1.00
CA THR A 8 -6.85 -7.43 -0.10
C THR A 8 -6.33 -6.07 0.40
N LEU A 9 -5.15 -5.70 -0.09
CA LEU A 9 -4.54 -4.39 0.10
C LEU A 9 -4.60 -3.59 -1.22
N VAL A 10 -5.05 -2.34 -1.15
CA VAL A 10 -5.00 -1.44 -2.30
C VAL A 10 -3.65 -0.72 -2.32
N VAL A 11 -2.96 -0.81 -3.45
CA VAL A 11 -1.64 -0.20 -3.68
C VAL A 11 -1.65 0.58 -4.98
N THR A 12 -0.57 1.32 -5.27
CA THR A 12 -0.43 1.99 -6.57
C THR A 12 0.48 1.21 -7.51
N VAL A 13 0.46 1.57 -8.79
CA VAL A 13 1.37 1.01 -9.79
C VAL A 13 2.84 1.25 -9.44
N MET A 14 3.13 2.30 -8.67
CA MET A 14 4.49 2.66 -8.22
C MET A 14 4.91 1.95 -6.93
N SER A 15 4.01 1.22 -6.28
CA SER A 15 4.36 0.45 -5.07
C SER A 15 5.40 -0.62 -5.39
N ASN A 16 6.40 -0.75 -4.51
CA ASN A 16 7.52 -1.65 -4.73
C ASN A 16 7.07 -3.09 -4.99
N LEU A 17 7.68 -3.74 -5.97
CA LEU A 17 7.36 -5.12 -6.31
C LEU A 17 7.63 -6.09 -5.14
N GLY A 18 8.65 -5.82 -4.33
CA GLY A 18 8.96 -6.61 -3.13
C GLY A 18 7.78 -6.69 -2.16
N LEU A 19 7.07 -5.58 -1.95
CA LEU A 19 5.85 -5.56 -1.14
C LEU A 19 4.78 -6.49 -1.73
N LYS A 20 4.54 -6.40 -3.04
CA LYS A 20 3.52 -7.21 -3.71
C LYS A 20 3.82 -8.72 -3.64
N LEU A 21 5.09 -9.08 -3.79
CA LEU A 21 5.54 -10.47 -3.67
C LEU A 21 5.39 -10.99 -2.24
N ALA A 22 5.82 -10.22 -1.25
CA ALA A 22 5.69 -10.59 0.16
C ALA A 22 4.22 -10.77 0.57
N LEU A 23 3.34 -9.88 0.15
CA LEU A 23 1.90 -10.00 0.40
C LEU A 23 1.31 -11.25 -0.24
N LYS A 24 1.71 -11.55 -1.47
CA LYS A 24 1.28 -12.77 -2.17
C LYS A 24 1.71 -14.03 -1.41
N ASP A 25 2.94 -14.07 -0.90
CA ASP A 25 3.44 -15.21 -0.10
C ASP A 25 2.67 -15.35 1.23
N MET A 26 2.15 -14.23 1.76
CA MET A 26 1.27 -14.22 2.93
C MET A 26 -0.20 -14.56 2.60
N GLY A 27 -0.52 -14.82 1.34
CA GLY A 27 -1.89 -15.08 0.88
C GLY A 27 -2.76 -13.82 0.80
N ILE A 28 -2.16 -12.63 0.80
CA ILE A 28 -2.86 -11.35 0.69
C ILE A 28 -2.85 -10.89 -0.77
N SER A 29 -4.02 -10.58 -1.30
CA SER A 29 -4.18 -10.04 -2.64
C SER A 29 -3.87 -8.55 -2.69
N THR A 30 -3.44 -8.06 -3.84
CA THR A 30 -3.24 -6.63 -4.08
C THR A 30 -4.06 -6.16 -5.26
N VAL A 31 -4.68 -4.99 -5.12
CA VAL A 31 -5.33 -4.27 -6.22
C VAL A 31 -4.53 -3.01 -6.49
N GLN A 32 -4.21 -2.75 -7.75
CA GLN A 32 -3.37 -1.64 -8.15
C GLN A 32 -4.19 -0.52 -8.77
N THR A 33 -3.90 0.71 -8.35
CA THR A 33 -4.49 1.94 -8.91
C THR A 33 -3.42 2.81 -9.56
N SER A 34 -3.85 3.86 -10.24
CA SER A 34 -2.98 4.98 -10.59
C SER A 34 -2.42 5.63 -9.32
N VAL A 35 -1.31 6.36 -9.46
CA VAL A 35 -0.69 7.11 -8.37
C VAL A 35 -1.61 8.25 -7.93
N GLY A 36 -1.81 8.38 -6.64
CA GLY A 36 -2.63 9.40 -5.99
C GLY A 36 -3.58 8.79 -4.96
N ASP A 37 -3.59 9.35 -3.76
CA ASP A 37 -4.42 8.92 -2.63
C ASP A 37 -5.91 8.88 -2.97
N ARG A 38 -6.37 9.81 -3.82
CA ARG A 38 -7.74 9.82 -4.34
C ARG A 38 -8.09 8.52 -5.07
N TYR A 39 -7.24 8.04 -5.96
CA TYR A 39 -7.50 6.80 -6.71
C TYR A 39 -7.47 5.58 -5.80
N VAL A 40 -6.57 5.60 -4.81
CA VAL A 40 -6.54 4.56 -3.78
C VAL A 40 -7.86 4.53 -3.01
N LEU A 41 -8.35 5.69 -2.55
CA LEU A 41 -9.62 5.77 -1.83
C LEU A 41 -10.82 5.35 -2.70
N GLU A 42 -10.90 5.83 -3.94
CA GLU A 42 -11.97 5.45 -4.87
C GLU A 42 -12.04 3.93 -5.05
N GLU A 43 -10.91 3.27 -5.23
CA GLU A 43 -10.84 1.82 -5.36
C GLU A 43 -11.21 1.11 -4.05
N MET A 44 -10.76 1.63 -2.90
CA MET A 44 -11.12 1.09 -1.60
C MET A 44 -12.64 1.14 -1.36
N LEU A 45 -13.30 2.22 -1.78
CA LEU A 45 -14.75 2.36 -1.66
C LEU A 45 -15.48 1.42 -2.64
N ARG A 46 -15.00 1.31 -3.86
CA ARG A 46 -15.60 0.47 -4.89
C ARG A 46 -15.56 -1.02 -4.53
N GLY A 47 -14.45 -1.49 -4.01
CA GLY A 47 -14.23 -2.90 -3.68
C GLY A 47 -14.46 -3.25 -2.21
N ASP A 48 -14.92 -2.30 -1.41
CA ASP A 48 -15.09 -2.45 0.05
C ASP A 48 -13.80 -2.90 0.76
N TYR A 49 -12.66 -2.38 0.34
CA TYR A 49 -11.37 -2.69 0.95
C TYR A 49 -11.11 -1.81 2.17
N SER A 50 -10.49 -2.38 3.20
CA SER A 50 -10.28 -1.70 4.48
C SER A 50 -8.96 -0.92 4.57
N LEU A 51 -7.95 -1.30 3.80
CA LEU A 51 -6.61 -0.72 3.89
C LEU A 51 -6.04 -0.44 2.51
N GLY A 52 -5.43 0.71 2.35
CA GLY A 52 -4.72 1.09 1.14
C GLY A 52 -3.62 2.09 1.41
N GLY A 53 -2.72 2.24 0.47
CA GLY A 53 -1.64 3.20 0.60
C GLY A 53 -0.78 3.32 -0.66
N GLU A 54 0.12 4.27 -0.62
CA GLU A 54 1.06 4.53 -1.72
C GLU A 54 2.50 4.74 -1.20
N GLN A 55 3.45 4.65 -2.11
CA GLN A 55 4.88 4.77 -1.78
C GLN A 55 5.28 6.15 -1.21
N SER A 56 4.47 7.17 -1.40
CA SER A 56 4.68 8.50 -0.81
C SER A 56 4.50 8.54 0.71
N GLY A 57 3.99 7.47 1.30
CA GLY A 57 3.74 7.35 2.73
C GLY A 57 2.30 7.65 3.16
N HIS A 58 1.41 7.95 2.21
CA HIS A 58 -0.02 8.05 2.52
C HIS A 58 -0.60 6.66 2.77
N VAL A 59 -1.22 6.49 3.91
CA VAL A 59 -1.93 5.26 4.28
C VAL A 59 -3.36 5.62 4.67
N ILE A 60 -4.32 4.92 4.09
CA ILE A 60 -5.75 5.06 4.37
C ILE A 60 -6.22 3.80 5.09
N ASN A 61 -6.68 3.96 6.32
CA ASN A 61 -7.34 2.90 7.08
C ASN A 61 -8.81 3.26 7.23
N ARG A 62 -9.66 2.64 6.41
CA ARG A 62 -11.10 2.92 6.36
C ARG A 62 -11.86 2.55 7.63
N GLU A 63 -11.28 1.75 8.52
CA GLU A 63 -11.89 1.48 9.82
C GLU A 63 -12.04 2.77 10.65
N PHE A 64 -11.14 3.75 10.44
CA PHE A 64 -11.10 4.98 11.24
C PHE A 64 -11.36 6.26 10.45
N ALA A 65 -10.96 6.31 9.18
CA ALA A 65 -11.07 7.52 8.37
C ALA A 65 -11.12 7.21 6.88
N THR A 66 -11.66 8.15 6.10
CA THR A 66 -11.70 8.09 4.62
C THR A 66 -10.64 9.00 3.98
N THR A 67 -9.55 9.24 4.67
CA THR A 67 -8.43 10.05 4.20
C THR A 67 -7.12 9.51 4.74
N GLY A 68 -6.02 9.81 4.07
CA GLY A 68 -4.68 9.58 4.60
C GLY A 68 -4.46 10.49 5.82
N ASP A 69 -4.18 9.88 6.96
CA ASP A 69 -3.93 10.57 8.23
C ASP A 69 -2.62 10.04 8.82
N GLY A 70 -1.59 10.89 8.77
CA GLY A 70 -0.25 10.52 9.25
C GLY A 70 -0.20 10.26 10.75
N THR A 71 -0.94 11.01 11.54
CA THR A 71 -1.03 10.82 12.99
C THR A 71 -1.72 9.50 13.33
N LEU A 72 -2.83 9.21 12.69
CA LEU A 72 -3.53 7.94 12.84
C LEU A 72 -2.66 6.75 12.42
N THR A 73 -1.97 6.88 11.29
CA THR A 73 -1.05 5.85 10.78
C THR A 73 0.09 5.60 11.77
N ALA A 74 0.69 6.66 12.32
CA ALA A 74 1.75 6.55 13.31
C ALA A 74 1.27 5.85 14.59
N LEU A 75 0.11 6.21 15.12
CA LEU A 75 -0.47 5.58 16.30
C LEU A 75 -0.80 4.11 16.04
N THR A 76 -1.34 3.79 14.88
CA THR A 76 -1.63 2.39 14.48
C THR A 76 -0.35 1.57 14.39
N LEU A 77 0.70 2.12 13.79
CA LEU A 77 2.00 1.46 13.69
C LEU A 77 2.63 1.25 15.08
N CYS A 78 2.60 2.25 15.95
CA CYS A 78 3.07 2.13 17.34
C CYS A 78 2.33 1.04 18.10
N ARG A 79 1.01 0.95 17.94
CA ARG A 79 0.20 -0.12 18.53
C ARG A 79 0.69 -1.50 18.08
N GLU A 80 0.95 -1.68 16.80
CA GLU A 80 1.43 -2.97 16.27
C GLU A 80 2.85 -3.31 16.78
N VAL A 81 3.74 -2.32 16.86
CA VAL A 81 5.08 -2.50 17.44
C VAL A 81 4.99 -2.99 18.88
N VAL A 82 4.15 -2.39 19.71
CA VAL A 82 3.94 -2.81 21.11
C VAL A 82 3.31 -4.21 21.16
N ARG A 83 2.32 -4.47 20.35
CA ARG A 83 1.60 -5.75 20.32
C ARG A 83 2.51 -6.92 19.92
N GLU A 84 3.34 -6.73 18.89
CA GLU A 84 4.27 -7.76 18.40
C GLU A 84 5.52 -7.91 19.28
N GLY A 85 5.83 -6.92 20.11
CA GLY A 85 7.03 -6.91 20.94
C GLY A 85 8.33 -6.91 20.14
N LYS A 86 8.30 -6.45 18.89
CA LYS A 86 9.44 -6.40 17.98
C LYS A 86 9.82 -4.97 17.66
N LYS A 87 11.09 -4.75 17.34
CA LYS A 87 11.55 -3.45 16.79
C LYS A 87 10.97 -3.26 15.39
N LEU A 88 10.70 -2.00 15.01
CA LEU A 88 10.20 -1.66 13.68
C LEU A 88 11.10 -2.18 12.56
N SER A 89 12.43 -2.12 12.76
CA SER A 89 13.41 -2.65 11.80
C SER A 89 13.26 -4.17 11.58
N GLN A 90 12.88 -4.91 12.61
CA GLN A 90 12.64 -6.36 12.50
C GLN A 90 11.34 -6.64 11.73
N MET A 91 10.30 -5.83 11.97
CA MET A 91 9.04 -5.93 11.23
C MET A 91 9.22 -5.59 9.75
N ALA A 92 10.03 -4.56 9.44
CA ALA A 92 10.33 -4.14 8.07
C ALA A 92 11.19 -5.16 7.30
N ALA A 93 11.98 -6.00 7.99
CA ALA A 93 12.84 -6.98 7.35
C ALA A 93 12.07 -8.08 6.60
N ASP A 94 10.80 -8.31 6.93
CA ASP A 94 9.93 -9.26 6.25
C ASP A 94 9.49 -8.78 4.85
N PHE A 95 9.74 -7.52 4.52
CA PHE A 95 9.36 -6.89 3.26
C PHE A 95 10.61 -6.42 2.49
N PRO A 96 11.19 -7.27 1.63
CA PRO A 96 12.36 -6.91 0.86
C PRO A 96 12.04 -5.79 -0.12
N GLN A 97 12.85 -4.74 -0.12
CA GLN A 97 12.75 -3.66 -1.08
C GLN A 97 13.58 -4.00 -2.32
N LEU A 98 12.91 -4.25 -3.43
CA LEU A 98 13.57 -4.49 -4.71
C LEU A 98 14.02 -3.17 -5.35
N PRO A 99 15.13 -3.17 -6.10
CA PRO A 99 15.55 -2.00 -6.86
C PRO A 99 14.45 -1.52 -7.80
N GLN A 100 14.22 -0.22 -7.84
CA GLN A 100 13.20 0.41 -8.66
C GLN A 100 13.80 1.61 -9.38
N CYS A 101 13.56 1.73 -10.68
CA CYS A 101 14.01 2.82 -11.50
C CYS A 101 12.83 3.46 -12.23
N LEU A 102 12.73 4.77 -12.16
CA LEU A 102 11.77 5.56 -12.93
C LEU A 102 12.50 6.24 -14.10
N VAL A 103 12.12 5.90 -15.31
CA VAL A 103 12.67 6.51 -16.52
C VAL A 103 11.58 7.28 -17.22
N ASN A 104 11.76 8.59 -17.37
CA ASN A 104 10.87 9.44 -18.17
C ASN A 104 11.38 9.47 -19.61
N VAL A 105 10.55 9.05 -20.55
CA VAL A 105 10.85 9.13 -21.97
C VAL A 105 10.07 10.30 -22.56
N PRO A 106 10.72 11.42 -22.95
CA PRO A 106 10.04 12.56 -23.55
C PRO A 106 9.64 12.28 -24.99
N ASN A 107 8.68 13.05 -25.50
CA ASN A 107 8.25 13.03 -26.90
C ASN A 107 7.72 11.68 -27.41
N VAL A 108 7.12 10.89 -26.55
CA VAL A 108 6.46 9.63 -26.92
C VAL A 108 4.97 9.86 -27.13
N ASP A 109 4.44 9.32 -28.24
CA ASP A 109 3.00 9.24 -28.43
C ASP A 109 2.41 8.25 -27.42
N LYS A 110 1.74 8.77 -26.40
CA LYS A 110 1.13 7.97 -25.33
C LYS A 110 0.04 7.01 -25.81
N MET A 111 -0.54 7.28 -26.99
CA MET A 111 -1.57 6.42 -27.58
C MET A 111 -0.96 5.22 -28.30
N ALA A 112 0.28 5.32 -28.77
CA ALA A 112 1.00 4.22 -29.42
C ALA A 112 1.77 3.33 -28.42
N ALA A 113 1.89 3.74 -27.16
CA ALA A 113 2.68 3.07 -26.12
C ALA A 113 1.83 2.14 -25.22
N LYS A 114 0.70 1.63 -25.71
CA LYS A 114 -0.15 0.69 -24.98
C LYS A 114 0.27 -0.74 -25.23
#